data_9cdb0231eeb9e9e90c44d285aa31c4fe
#
_entry.id   9cdb0231eeb9e9e90c44d285aa31c4fe
#
_cell.length_a   1.000
_cell.length_b   1.000
_cell.length_c   1.000
_cell.angle_alpha   90.00
_cell.angle_beta   90.00
_cell.angle_gamma   90.00
#
_symmetry.space_group_name_H-M   'P 1'
#
loop_
_entity.id
_entity.type
_entity.pdbx_description
1 polymer ?
#
loop_
_entity_poly.entity_id
_entity_poly.type
_entity_poly.pdbx_seq_one_letter_code
_entity_poly.pdbx_strand_id
1 'polypeptide(L)'
;MSRYKVYVIPAAWKEIKELPGRVRQRVRKAIEAFAEDPRPAKSKAIEVQGLIPEVRRLRLERWRIVYAITDADALVDVLAIRKRPPYDYGDLEALLKDYPSK
;
A
#
# COMPACT_ATOMS: atom_id res chain seq x y z
N MET A 1 4.20 20.45 3.21
CA MET A 1 3.86 20.29 1.81
C MET A 1 4.07 18.85 1.37
N SER A 2 3.06 18.25 0.76
CA SER A 2 3.15 16.84 0.37
C SER A 2 4.05 16.66 -0.84
N ARG A 3 4.90 15.64 -0.81
CA ARG A 3 5.77 15.31 -1.94
C ARG A 3 5.10 14.36 -2.91
N TYR A 4 4.19 13.55 -2.42
CA TYR A 4 3.53 12.51 -3.20
C TYR A 4 2.03 12.63 -3.07
N LYS A 5 1.34 12.26 -4.14
CA LYS A 5 -0.08 12.04 -4.09
C LYS A 5 -0.31 10.61 -3.63
N VAL A 6 -1.27 10.43 -2.75
CA VAL A 6 -1.60 9.09 -2.25
C VAL A 6 -3.00 8.73 -2.72
N TYR A 7 -3.11 7.61 -3.38
CA TYR A 7 -4.36 7.09 -3.88
C TYR A 7 -4.60 5.71 -3.30
N VAL A 8 -5.83 5.45 -2.85
CA VAL A 8 -6.22 4.14 -2.34
C VAL A 8 -7.12 3.51 -3.39
N ILE A 9 -6.67 2.41 -3.99
CA ILE A 9 -7.49 1.77 -5.01
C ILE A 9 -8.75 1.20 -4.39
N PRO A 10 -9.83 1.03 -5.16
CA PRO A 10 -11.11 0.58 -4.59
C PRO A 10 -11.03 -0.72 -3.80
N ALA A 11 -10.23 -1.68 -4.26
CA ALA A 11 -10.10 -2.94 -3.53
C ALA A 11 -9.49 -2.73 -2.14
N ALA A 12 -8.48 -1.86 -2.04
CA ALA A 12 -7.86 -1.57 -0.75
C ALA A 12 -8.81 -0.80 0.14
N TRP A 13 -9.55 0.13 -0.44
CA TRP A 13 -10.51 0.93 0.32
C TRP A 13 -11.57 0.04 0.97
N LYS A 14 -12.00 -0.96 0.24
CA LYS A 14 -12.96 -1.93 0.75
C LYS A 14 -12.40 -2.67 1.95
N GLU A 15 -11.14 -3.07 1.87
CA GLU A 15 -10.49 -3.76 2.98
C GLU A 15 -10.35 -2.85 4.20
N ILE A 16 -10.03 -1.59 3.97
CA ILE A 16 -9.89 -0.63 5.06
C ILE A 16 -11.20 -0.47 5.83
N LYS A 17 -12.31 -0.40 5.11
CA LYS A 17 -13.61 -0.23 5.73
C LYS A 17 -13.96 -1.38 6.67
N GLU A 18 -13.41 -2.55 6.43
CA GLU A 18 -13.72 -3.74 7.22
C GLU A 18 -12.83 -3.91 8.43
N LEU A 19 -11.85 -3.03 8.60
CA LEU A 19 -10.94 -3.12 9.74
C LEU A 19 -11.60 -2.67 11.03
N PRO A 20 -11.19 -3.22 12.18
CA PRO A 20 -11.63 -2.69 13.47
C PRO A 20 -11.30 -1.20 13.55
N GLY A 21 -12.15 -0.44 14.22
CA GLY A 21 -12.02 1.02 14.24
C GLY A 21 -10.65 1.53 14.62
N ARG A 22 -10.04 0.93 15.65
CA ARG A 22 -8.72 1.35 16.11
C ARG A 22 -7.66 1.11 15.03
N VAL A 23 -7.72 -0.05 14.40
CA VAL A 23 -6.76 -0.40 13.35
C VAL A 23 -6.98 0.49 12.14
N ARG A 24 -8.23 0.73 11.80
CA ARG A 24 -8.56 1.58 10.66
C ARG A 24 -7.96 2.97 10.79
N GLN A 25 -8.05 3.56 11.98
CA GLN A 25 -7.48 4.89 12.21
C GLN A 25 -5.97 4.88 12.07
N ARG A 26 -5.31 3.85 12.59
CA ARG A 26 -3.86 3.75 12.47
C ARG A 26 -3.43 3.56 11.03
N VAL A 27 -4.17 2.76 10.29
CA VAL A 27 -3.90 2.54 8.87
C VAL A 27 -4.05 3.86 8.10
N ARG A 28 -5.11 4.60 8.39
CA ARG A 28 -5.33 5.87 7.69
C ARG A 28 -4.19 6.86 7.96
N LYS A 29 -3.74 6.95 9.21
CA LYS A 29 -2.63 7.83 9.53
C LYS A 29 -1.35 7.42 8.81
N ALA A 30 -1.10 6.12 8.75
CA ALA A 30 0.08 5.64 8.07
C ALA A 30 0.02 5.96 6.57
N ILE A 31 -1.14 5.78 5.97
CA ILE A 31 -1.33 6.09 4.56
C ILE A 31 -1.13 7.57 4.29
N GLU A 32 -1.67 8.42 5.16
CA GLU A 32 -1.49 9.86 5.00
C GLU A 32 -0.02 10.25 5.08
N ALA A 33 0.73 9.57 5.91
CA ALA A 33 2.15 9.86 6.07
C ALA A 33 2.95 9.52 4.83
N PHE A 34 2.46 8.64 3.96
CA PHE A 34 3.14 8.32 2.72
C PHE A 34 3.29 9.55 1.81
N ALA A 35 2.43 10.54 1.98
CA ALA A 35 2.52 11.76 1.18
C ALA A 35 3.85 12.48 1.40
N GLU A 36 4.39 12.36 2.60
CA GLU A 36 5.68 13.00 2.93
C GLU A 36 6.83 12.03 2.80
N ASP A 37 6.61 10.76 3.16
CA ASP A 37 7.67 9.77 3.16
C ASP A 37 7.09 8.39 2.81
N PRO A 38 7.19 7.98 1.55
CA PRO A 38 6.65 6.67 1.15
C PRO A 38 7.57 5.50 1.50
N ARG A 39 8.74 5.77 2.06
CA ARG A 39 9.67 4.70 2.44
C ARG A 39 10.07 4.80 3.90
N PRO A 40 9.09 4.73 4.83
CA PRO A 40 9.45 4.81 6.25
C PRO A 40 10.30 3.63 6.68
N ALA A 41 10.96 3.77 7.81
CA ALA A 41 11.93 2.77 8.28
C ALA A 41 11.33 1.37 8.41
N LYS A 42 10.05 1.28 8.74
CA LYS A 42 9.40 -0.02 8.92
C LYS A 42 8.90 -0.63 7.63
N SER A 43 9.06 0.08 6.52
CA SER A 43 8.63 -0.47 5.23
C SER A 43 9.73 -1.29 4.61
N LYS A 44 9.35 -2.28 3.81
CA LYS A 44 10.31 -3.12 3.08
C LYS A 44 9.80 -3.36 1.68
N ALA A 45 10.73 -3.42 0.75
CA ALA A 45 10.38 -3.72 -0.63
C ALA A 45 9.90 -5.16 -0.75
N ILE A 46 8.90 -5.35 -1.61
CA ILE A 46 8.40 -6.67 -1.95
C ILE A 46 8.78 -6.93 -3.40
N GLU A 47 9.45 -8.04 -3.64
CA GLU A 47 9.73 -8.43 -5.01
C GLU A 47 8.50 -9.06 -5.61
N VAL A 48 7.97 -8.42 -6.64
CA VAL A 48 6.84 -8.96 -7.39
C VAL A 48 7.29 -9.03 -8.83
N GLN A 49 7.37 -10.25 -9.32
CA GLN A 49 7.95 -10.52 -10.63
C GLN A 49 7.16 -9.81 -11.73
N GLY A 50 7.89 -9.20 -12.64
CA GLY A 50 7.28 -8.57 -13.82
C GLY A 50 6.65 -7.23 -13.61
N LEU A 51 6.78 -6.65 -12.42
CA LEU A 51 6.14 -5.36 -12.14
C LEU A 51 7.15 -4.24 -12.17
N ILE A 52 6.75 -3.14 -12.79
CA ILE A 52 7.60 -1.97 -12.92
C ILE A 52 7.60 -1.10 -11.66
N PRO A 53 6.43 -0.78 -11.08
CA PRO A 53 6.45 0.09 -9.89
C PRO A 53 7.11 -0.61 -8.72
N GLU A 54 7.77 0.16 -7.90
CA GLU A 54 8.30 -0.34 -6.65
C GLU A 54 7.14 -0.68 -5.73
N VAL A 55 7.08 -1.92 -5.26
CA VAL A 55 6.03 -2.36 -4.34
C VAL A 55 6.66 -2.56 -2.98
N ARG A 56 6.01 -2.01 -1.96
CA ARG A 56 6.51 -2.08 -0.60
C ARG A 56 5.38 -2.49 0.34
N ARG A 57 5.78 -2.95 1.52
CA ARG A 57 4.83 -3.20 2.60
C ARG A 57 5.27 -2.44 3.83
N LEU A 58 4.30 -1.89 4.53
CA LEU A 58 4.54 -1.26 5.81
C LEU A 58 3.92 -2.12 6.90
N ARG A 59 4.73 -2.48 7.88
CA ARG A 59 4.27 -3.27 9.01
C ARG A 59 3.54 -2.38 10.00
N LEU A 60 2.35 -2.80 10.41
CA LEU A 60 1.55 -2.09 11.39
C LEU A 60 0.86 -3.13 12.27
N GLU A 61 1.51 -3.49 13.38
CA GLU A 61 1.05 -4.57 14.26
C GLU A 61 0.92 -5.88 13.46
N ARG A 62 -0.27 -6.46 13.42
CA ARG A 62 -0.51 -7.70 12.68
C ARG A 62 -0.81 -7.44 11.21
N TRP A 63 -0.88 -6.18 10.82
CA TRP A 63 -1.33 -5.81 9.49
C TRP A 63 -0.16 -5.37 8.64
N ARG A 64 -0.37 -5.46 7.35
CA ARG A 64 0.62 -4.99 6.37
C ARG A 64 -0.12 -4.14 5.36
N ILE A 65 0.37 -2.95 5.16
CA ILE A 65 -0.14 -2.07 4.10
C ILE A 65 0.75 -2.29 2.89
N VAL A 66 0.15 -2.76 1.80
CA VAL A 66 0.89 -3.02 0.56
C VAL A 66 0.60 -1.87 -0.39
N TYR A 67 1.66 -1.28 -0.94
CA TYR A 67 1.49 -0.11 -1.77
C TYR A 67 2.60 -0.05 -2.82
N ALA A 68 2.34 0.71 -3.89
CA ALA A 68 3.30 0.90 -4.97
C ALA A 68 3.69 2.36 -5.06
N ILE A 69 4.96 2.61 -5.37
CA ILE A 69 5.51 3.95 -5.50
C ILE A 69 5.93 4.15 -6.95
N THR A 70 5.45 5.24 -7.55
CA THR A 70 5.88 5.65 -8.87
C THR A 70 6.52 7.03 -8.73
N ASP A 71 7.84 7.05 -8.61
CA ASP A 71 8.56 8.31 -8.36
C ASP A 71 8.38 9.31 -9.48
N ALA A 72 8.37 8.83 -10.72
CA ALA A 72 8.25 9.72 -11.87
C ALA A 72 6.98 10.57 -11.80
N ASP A 73 5.92 10.01 -11.23
CA ASP A 73 4.64 10.69 -11.12
C ASP A 73 4.38 11.23 -9.71
N ALA A 74 5.33 11.04 -8.80
CA ALA A 74 5.18 11.39 -7.39
C ALA A 74 3.88 10.80 -6.85
N LEU A 75 3.69 9.51 -7.05
CA LEU A 75 2.42 8.85 -6.76
C LEU A 75 2.64 7.61 -5.89
N VAL A 76 1.77 7.45 -4.90
CA VAL A 76 1.72 6.25 -4.07
C VAL A 76 0.33 5.66 -4.21
N ASP A 77 0.26 4.39 -4.58
CA ASP A 77 -1.02 3.69 -4.71
C ASP A 77 -1.10 2.60 -3.66
N VAL A 78 -2.06 2.72 -2.77
CA VAL A 78 -2.30 1.70 -1.75
C VAL A 78 -3.10 0.58 -2.38
N LEU A 79 -2.54 -0.62 -2.36
CA LEU A 79 -3.07 -1.76 -3.10
C LEU A 79 -3.87 -2.72 -2.22
N ALA A 80 -3.44 -2.94 -0.99
CA ALA A 80 -4.08 -3.93 -0.14
C ALA A 80 -3.69 -3.73 1.31
N ILE A 81 -4.57 -4.21 2.19
CA ILE A 81 -4.29 -4.28 3.62
C ILE A 81 -4.36 -5.75 3.98
N ARG A 82 -3.24 -6.34 4.36
CA ARG A 82 -3.17 -7.77 4.63
C ARG A 82 -2.85 -8.05 6.08
N LYS A 83 -3.50 -9.06 6.61
CA LYS A 83 -3.22 -9.48 7.97
C LYS A 83 -1.96 -10.34 7.96
N ARG A 84 -1.25 -10.33 9.10
CA ARG A 84 -0.04 -11.15 9.26
C ARG A 84 -0.33 -12.63 8.94
N PRO A 85 0.72 -13.41 8.65
CA PRO A 85 0.60 -14.78 8.19
C PRO A 85 -0.57 -15.57 8.77
N PRO A 86 -1.12 -16.50 7.99
CA PRO A 86 -0.69 -16.78 6.63
C PRO A 86 -1.20 -15.73 5.65
N TYR A 87 -0.32 -15.23 4.81
CA TYR A 87 -0.72 -14.32 3.76
C TYR A 87 0.06 -14.66 2.51
N ASP A 88 -0.53 -14.30 1.39
CA ASP A 88 0.01 -14.60 0.10
C ASP A 88 -0.09 -13.35 -0.76
N TYR A 89 1.03 -12.95 -1.33
CA TYR A 89 1.05 -11.78 -2.20
C TYR A 89 0.85 -12.15 -3.65
N GLY A 90 0.50 -13.41 -3.92
CA GLY A 90 0.32 -13.87 -5.30
C GLY A 90 -0.77 -13.12 -6.04
N ASP A 91 -1.74 -12.57 -5.33
CA ASP A 91 -2.82 -11.83 -5.96
C ASP A 91 -2.44 -10.39 -6.33
N LEU A 92 -1.23 -9.96 -5.99
CA LEU A 92 -0.82 -8.59 -6.30
C LEU A 92 -0.77 -8.35 -7.80
N GLU A 93 -0.39 -9.36 -8.58
CA GLU A 93 -0.37 -9.20 -10.03
C GLU A 93 -1.75 -8.87 -10.55
N ALA A 94 -2.77 -9.55 -10.02
CA ALA A 94 -4.14 -9.30 -10.44
C ALA A 94 -4.58 -7.90 -10.03
N LEU A 95 -4.22 -7.47 -8.83
CA LEU A 95 -4.54 -6.14 -8.37
C LEU A 95 -3.89 -5.06 -9.22
N LEU A 96 -2.65 -5.31 -9.64
CA LEU A 96 -1.92 -4.34 -10.41
C LEU A 96 -2.33 -4.29 -11.87
N LYS A 97 -3.01 -5.32 -12.36
CA LYS A 97 -3.56 -5.28 -13.71
C LYS A 97 -4.63 -4.21 -13.85
N ASP A 98 -5.39 -3.96 -12.79
CA ASP A 98 -6.41 -2.92 -12.79
C ASP A 98 -5.87 -1.58 -12.35
N TYR A 99 -4.59 -1.54 -12.05
CA TYR A 99 -3.92 -0.34 -11.62
C TYR A 99 -3.82 0.60 -12.82
N PRO A 100 -4.19 1.86 -12.65
CA PRO A 100 -4.13 2.80 -13.78
C PRO A 100 -2.68 3.12 -14.11
N SER A 101 -2.09 2.31 -14.95
CA SER A 101 -0.72 2.54 -15.33
C SER A 101 -0.66 3.42 -16.56
N LYS A 102 0.45 4.05 -16.70
CA LYS A 102 0.69 4.92 -17.84
C LYS A 102 1.48 4.20 -18.88
#